data_7e3070ef88d5a8be72d54e19379444ae
#
_entry.id   7e3070ef88d5a8be72d54e19379444ae
#
_cell.length_a   1.000
_cell.length_b   1.000
_cell.length_c   1.000
_cell.angle_alpha   90.00
_cell.angle_beta   90.00
_cell.angle_gamma   90.00
#
_symmetry.space_group_name_H-M   'P 1'
#
loop_
_entity.id
_entity.type
_entity.pdbx_description
1 polymer ?
#
loop_
_entity_poly.entity_id
_entity_poly.type
_entity_poly.pdbx_seq_one_letter_code
_entity_poly.pdbx_strand_id
1 'polypeptide(L)'
;MMKKLSAILSLSAMIFASCQKEIIKNDDAEISGEVVASNNTYDGMLETSLPVHTPRTIAINSNVSGFYETLPALYHKTTKRYPLIVFIHGIGELGTGLSRLNCCGLPYHAKTGTFPAKFLVNGVYYSFIVISPQFRVRPSAGQIQSVINYAKNHYRVDASRIYVTGLSMGGGSTWDWSVVYGQYAAAIGPVCAGRKPTTTLAAGVASKNLPIWSLNSSSDQVVPIQWAKDWISWIDARNTTYAPKTKLTIWSGLTHNGTWGKAFNPKTYVDGYNLYQWLLLHKRGTTSTAPSTSTTGAPIANAGKDQSIPISWNYMPTLNATLSTDPGGWIKSFKWTKVSGPTSYWFSAPYAGKTKANGLVAGTYVFRVTVTDNSGKTDTDDVTIYMTK
;
A
#
# COMPACT_ATOMS: atom_id res chain seq x y z
N MET A 1 33.95 -73.47 -16.00
CA MET A 1 35.33 -73.23 -16.42
C MET A 1 35.90 -71.98 -15.80
N MET A 2 36.85 -72.13 -14.96
CA MET A 2 37.58 -71.13 -14.19
C MET A 2 38.38 -70.14 -15.05
N LYS A 3 38.60 -68.97 -14.58
CA LYS A 3 39.91 -68.21 -14.42
C LYS A 3 39.54 -66.79 -13.98
N LYS A 4 39.78 -66.36 -12.80
CA LYS A 4 40.96 -65.97 -11.98
C LYS A 4 41.78 -64.80 -12.50
N LEU A 5 41.93 -63.83 -11.57
CA LEU A 5 43.01 -62.88 -11.24
C LEU A 5 43.00 -61.56 -12.01
N SER A 6 43.34 -60.44 -11.44
CA SER A 6 44.13 -60.08 -10.20
C SER A 6 43.85 -58.61 -9.86
N ALA A 7 44.04 -58.27 -8.58
CA ALA A 7 44.06 -56.97 -7.97
C ALA A 7 45.27 -56.13 -8.35
N ILE A 8 45.15 -54.81 -8.39
CA ILE A 8 46.22 -53.87 -8.08
C ILE A 8 45.70 -52.82 -7.15
N LEU A 9 46.25 -52.73 -5.97
CA LEU A 9 46.13 -51.75 -4.93
C LEU A 9 46.82 -50.44 -5.34
N SER A 10 46.23 -49.32 -5.26
CA SER A 10 46.96 -48.05 -5.12
C SER A 10 46.31 -47.22 -3.98
N LEU A 11 47.11 -47.04 -2.98
CA LEU A 11 46.92 -46.29 -1.75
C LEU A 11 46.97 -44.78 -2.07
N SER A 12 45.94 -44.04 -1.80
CA SER A 12 46.02 -42.57 -1.78
C SER A 12 45.34 -42.06 -0.52
N ALA A 13 46.08 -41.28 0.24
CA ALA A 13 45.80 -40.79 1.57
C ALA A 13 44.56 -39.93 1.63
N MET A 14 43.66 -40.25 2.54
CA MET A 14 42.55 -39.37 2.98
C MET A 14 43.11 -38.42 4.04
N ILE A 15 43.00 -37.13 3.74
CA ILE A 15 43.14 -36.07 4.74
C ILE A 15 41.75 -35.86 5.34
N PHE A 16 41.56 -36.26 6.58
CA PHE A 16 40.39 -35.94 7.37
C PHE A 16 40.51 -34.51 7.85
N ALA A 17 39.65 -33.60 7.29
CA ALA A 17 39.35 -32.33 7.91
C ALA A 17 38.25 -32.55 8.92
N SER A 18 38.57 -32.43 10.21
CA SER A 18 37.65 -32.45 11.34
C SER A 18 36.74 -31.23 11.27
N CYS A 19 35.45 -31.44 11.08
CA CYS A 19 34.43 -30.40 11.23
C CYS A 19 34.02 -30.35 12.71
N GLN A 20 34.55 -29.39 13.44
CA GLN A 20 34.08 -29.10 14.80
C GLN A 20 32.71 -28.44 14.73
N LYS A 21 31.75 -29.00 15.43
CA LYS A 21 30.43 -28.52 15.62
C LYS A 21 30.46 -27.41 16.70
N GLU A 22 30.43 -26.16 16.29
CA GLU A 22 30.26 -25.07 17.23
C GLU A 22 28.80 -25.03 17.74
N ILE A 23 28.67 -25.16 19.04
CA ILE A 23 27.39 -24.96 19.76
C ILE A 23 27.21 -23.45 19.89
N ILE A 24 26.25 -22.90 19.16
CA ILE A 24 25.83 -21.50 19.33
C ILE A 24 24.97 -21.46 20.59
N LYS A 25 25.50 -20.86 21.65
CA LYS A 25 24.73 -20.44 22.82
C LYS A 25 23.84 -19.27 22.40
N ASN A 26 22.54 -19.41 22.69
CA ASN A 26 21.60 -18.29 22.66
C ASN A 26 21.93 -17.37 23.84
N ASP A 27 22.51 -16.23 23.56
CA ASP A 27 22.51 -15.11 24.47
C ASP A 27 21.43 -14.12 23.97
N ASP A 28 20.35 -13.99 24.76
CA ASP A 28 19.36 -12.94 24.62
C ASP A 28 20.03 -11.60 24.92
N ALA A 29 20.60 -10.97 23.89
CA ALA A 29 21.07 -9.59 23.96
C ALA A 29 19.94 -8.67 23.46
N GLU A 30 19.39 -7.88 24.36
CA GLU A 30 18.60 -6.69 24.03
C GLU A 30 19.35 -5.83 23.01
N ILE A 31 18.86 -5.77 21.79
CA ILE A 31 19.37 -4.84 20.79
C ILE A 31 18.77 -3.48 21.08
N SER A 32 19.45 -2.68 21.90
CA SER A 32 19.28 -1.24 21.95
C SER A 32 19.59 -0.70 20.54
N GLY A 33 18.55 -0.23 19.84
CA GLY A 33 18.69 0.23 18.47
C GLY A 33 19.39 1.57 18.34
N GLU A 34 20.71 1.57 18.33
CA GLU A 34 21.44 2.65 17.66
C GLU A 34 21.17 2.53 16.16
N VAL A 35 20.60 3.61 15.59
CA VAL A 35 20.53 3.79 14.14
C VAL A 35 21.96 4.01 13.65
N VAL A 36 22.66 2.92 13.32
CA VAL A 36 23.94 3.01 12.61
C VAL A 36 23.63 3.63 11.25
N ALA A 37 24.09 4.84 11.04
CA ALA A 37 24.03 5.48 9.73
C ALA A 37 24.77 4.57 8.73
N SER A 38 24.00 4.01 7.79
CA SER A 38 24.56 3.17 6.74
C SER A 38 25.48 4.01 5.85
N ASN A 39 26.78 3.66 5.81
CA ASN A 39 27.77 4.29 4.92
C ASN A 39 27.64 3.79 3.48
N ASN A 40 26.57 3.10 3.11
CA ASN A 40 26.36 2.62 1.76
C ASN A 40 25.89 3.77 0.85
N THR A 41 26.72 4.13 -0.12
CA THR A 41 26.45 5.23 -1.07
C THR A 41 25.13 5.08 -1.86
N TYR A 42 24.62 3.87 -1.99
CA TYR A 42 23.35 3.59 -2.68
C TYR A 42 22.11 3.80 -1.80
N ASP A 43 22.22 3.85 -0.49
CA ASP A 43 21.06 3.94 0.42
C ASP A 43 20.30 5.26 0.27
N GLY A 44 20.98 6.35 -0.10
CA GLY A 44 20.36 7.64 -0.42
C GLY A 44 19.84 7.76 -1.86
N MET A 45 20.15 6.81 -2.74
CA MET A 45 19.76 6.91 -4.15
C MET A 45 18.28 6.59 -4.36
N LEU A 46 17.67 7.30 -5.31
CA LEU A 46 16.31 7.04 -5.75
C LEU A 46 16.28 5.90 -6.77
N GLU A 47 15.26 5.05 -6.67
CA GLU A 47 14.96 4.07 -7.69
C GLU A 47 14.55 4.79 -9.00
N THR A 48 15.30 4.58 -10.06
CA THR A 48 15.04 5.15 -11.40
C THR A 48 14.65 4.09 -12.41
N SER A 49 15.05 2.84 -12.19
CA SER A 49 14.72 1.70 -13.01
C SER A 49 13.53 0.93 -12.46
N LEU A 50 12.78 0.27 -13.33
CA LEU A 50 11.63 -0.55 -12.95
C LEU A 50 12.05 -1.67 -11.99
N PRO A 51 11.17 -2.10 -11.08
CA PRO A 51 11.45 -3.21 -10.18
C PRO A 51 11.59 -4.52 -10.94
N VAL A 52 12.40 -5.41 -10.41
CA VAL A 52 12.68 -6.74 -10.99
C VAL A 52 11.62 -7.72 -10.50
N HIS A 53 10.92 -8.37 -11.44
CA HIS A 53 9.83 -9.31 -11.17
C HIS A 53 10.28 -10.74 -11.50
N THR A 54 10.51 -11.56 -10.46
CA THR A 54 11.16 -12.87 -10.58
C THR A 54 10.31 -13.99 -9.97
N PRO A 55 10.10 -15.12 -10.68
CA PRO A 55 9.45 -16.29 -10.08
C PRO A 55 10.42 -17.00 -9.11
N ARG A 56 9.88 -17.50 -8.00
CA ARG A 56 10.59 -18.30 -7.00
C ARG A 56 9.84 -19.60 -6.75
N THR A 57 10.49 -20.74 -7.03
CA THR A 57 9.94 -22.07 -6.76
C THR A 57 10.38 -22.56 -5.38
N ILE A 58 9.96 -21.81 -4.36
CA ILE A 58 10.31 -22.05 -2.96
C ILE A 58 9.01 -22.31 -2.20
N ALA A 59 8.93 -23.45 -1.52
CA ALA A 59 7.80 -23.78 -0.67
C ALA A 59 7.87 -22.97 0.64
N ILE A 60 6.83 -22.18 0.91
CA ILE A 60 6.71 -21.45 2.17
C ILE A 60 5.89 -22.25 3.18
N ASN A 61 4.85 -22.95 2.71
CA ASN A 61 4.00 -23.83 3.48
C ASN A 61 3.34 -24.85 2.55
N SER A 62 2.50 -25.76 3.08
CA SER A 62 1.83 -26.81 2.28
C SER A 62 0.91 -26.27 1.17
N ASN A 63 0.44 -25.02 1.28
CA ASN A 63 -0.44 -24.38 0.31
C ASN A 63 0.32 -23.48 -0.69
N VAL A 64 1.58 -23.13 -0.41
CA VAL A 64 2.42 -22.24 -1.24
C VAL A 64 3.69 -22.97 -1.61
N SER A 65 3.81 -23.39 -2.88
CA SER A 65 5.01 -24.01 -3.45
C SER A 65 5.88 -23.04 -4.26
N GLY A 66 5.43 -21.83 -4.45
CA GLY A 66 6.15 -20.78 -5.18
C GLY A 66 5.42 -19.44 -5.13
N PHE A 67 6.12 -18.41 -5.54
CA PHE A 67 5.63 -17.03 -5.53
C PHE A 67 6.40 -16.20 -6.57
N TYR A 68 5.85 -15.07 -6.94
CA TYR A 68 6.65 -13.99 -7.55
C TYR A 68 7.13 -13.03 -6.47
N GLU A 69 8.43 -12.70 -6.52
CA GLU A 69 8.96 -11.53 -5.85
C GLU A 69 9.09 -10.38 -6.84
N THR A 70 8.77 -9.17 -6.39
CA THR A 70 9.06 -7.93 -7.14
C THR A 70 9.91 -7.06 -6.23
N LEU A 71 11.17 -6.87 -6.60
CA LEU A 71 12.15 -6.15 -5.79
C LEU A 71 12.54 -4.83 -6.46
N PRO A 72 12.79 -3.76 -5.70
CA PRO A 72 13.37 -2.52 -6.22
C PRO A 72 14.65 -2.80 -7.00
N ALA A 73 14.92 -2.05 -8.08
CA ALA A 73 16.08 -2.31 -8.95
C ALA A 73 17.41 -2.20 -8.20
N LEU A 74 17.51 -1.32 -7.21
CA LEU A 74 18.70 -1.16 -6.37
C LEU A 74 18.69 -2.06 -5.12
N TYR A 75 17.74 -2.97 -4.99
CA TYR A 75 17.60 -3.79 -3.79
C TYR A 75 18.92 -4.44 -3.36
N HIS A 76 19.63 -5.09 -4.25
CA HIS A 76 20.90 -5.79 -3.93
C HIS A 76 22.10 -4.85 -3.73
N LYS A 77 21.93 -3.54 -4.03
CA LYS A 77 22.98 -2.52 -3.86
C LYS A 77 22.81 -1.67 -2.61
N THR A 78 21.65 -1.76 -1.94
CA THR A 78 21.31 -0.96 -0.74
C THR A 78 21.27 -1.83 0.51
N THR A 79 21.32 -1.21 1.68
CA THR A 79 21.09 -1.87 2.98
C THR A 79 19.76 -1.47 3.60
N LYS A 80 19.06 -0.48 3.01
CA LYS A 80 17.79 0.04 3.51
C LYS A 80 16.68 -1.01 3.55
N ARG A 81 15.71 -0.80 4.43
CA ARG A 81 14.49 -1.60 4.52
C ARG A 81 13.40 -0.99 3.65
N TYR A 82 12.54 -1.83 3.12
CA TYR A 82 11.49 -1.44 2.18
C TYR A 82 10.10 -1.81 2.69
N PRO A 83 9.07 -1.00 2.41
CA PRO A 83 7.67 -1.40 2.57
C PRO A 83 7.38 -2.73 1.87
N LEU A 84 6.58 -3.59 2.51
CA LEU A 84 6.16 -4.88 1.98
C LEU A 84 4.70 -4.83 1.56
N ILE A 85 4.39 -5.30 0.34
CA ILE A 85 3.05 -5.70 -0.06
C ILE A 85 3.00 -7.21 -0.20
N VAL A 86 2.05 -7.87 0.47
CA VAL A 86 1.64 -9.24 0.14
C VAL A 86 0.36 -9.16 -0.67
N PHE A 87 0.44 -9.61 -1.93
CA PHE A 87 -0.67 -9.62 -2.87
C PHE A 87 -1.29 -11.01 -2.98
N ILE A 88 -2.59 -11.13 -2.75
CA ILE A 88 -3.32 -12.39 -2.78
C ILE A 88 -4.19 -12.42 -4.05
N HIS A 89 -3.97 -13.43 -4.88
CA HIS A 89 -4.64 -13.60 -6.17
C HIS A 89 -6.10 -14.06 -6.05
N GLY A 90 -6.82 -14.07 -7.16
CA GLY A 90 -8.19 -14.57 -7.26
C GLY A 90 -8.29 -16.10 -7.33
N ILE A 91 -9.51 -16.60 -7.48
CA ILE A 91 -9.76 -18.04 -7.55
C ILE A 91 -9.21 -18.68 -8.85
N GLY A 92 -9.12 -17.90 -9.93
CA GLY A 92 -8.64 -18.36 -11.24
C GLY A 92 -7.16 -18.72 -11.27
N GLU A 93 -6.36 -18.19 -10.33
CA GLU A 93 -4.91 -18.37 -10.27
C GLU A 93 -4.50 -19.48 -9.27
N LEU A 94 -5.46 -20.18 -8.65
CA LEU A 94 -5.17 -21.32 -7.79
C LEU A 94 -4.37 -22.41 -8.52
N GLY A 95 -3.49 -23.08 -7.78
CA GLY A 95 -2.68 -24.20 -8.28
C GLY A 95 -1.18 -24.01 -8.08
N THR A 96 -0.38 -24.50 -9.04
CA THR A 96 1.08 -24.51 -8.96
C THR A 96 1.79 -23.88 -10.17
N GLY A 97 1.03 -23.41 -11.16
CA GLY A 97 1.57 -22.78 -12.36
C GLY A 97 1.79 -21.29 -12.15
N LEU A 98 2.96 -20.87 -11.66
CA LEU A 98 3.28 -19.49 -11.26
C LEU A 98 2.93 -18.45 -12.32
N SER A 99 3.05 -18.77 -13.61
CA SER A 99 2.74 -17.83 -14.71
C SER A 99 1.31 -17.31 -14.69
N ARG A 100 0.37 -18.05 -14.07
CA ARG A 100 -1.03 -17.63 -13.92
C ARG A 100 -1.17 -16.35 -13.10
N LEU A 101 -0.27 -16.11 -12.13
CA LEU A 101 -0.28 -14.89 -11.30
C LEU A 101 -0.13 -13.61 -12.12
N ASN A 102 0.49 -13.71 -13.30
CA ASN A 102 0.78 -12.56 -14.14
C ASN A 102 -0.41 -12.08 -15.01
N CYS A 103 -1.58 -12.69 -14.85
CA CYS A 103 -2.78 -12.31 -15.62
C CYS A 103 -3.39 -10.99 -15.15
N CYS A 104 -3.26 -10.67 -13.86
CA CYS A 104 -4.10 -9.64 -13.26
C CYS A 104 -3.52 -9.07 -11.96
N GLY A 105 -4.08 -7.93 -11.54
CA GLY A 105 -3.68 -7.25 -10.32
C GLY A 105 -2.25 -6.74 -10.35
N LEU A 106 -1.58 -6.77 -9.20
CA LEU A 106 -0.25 -6.21 -9.04
C LEU A 106 0.82 -6.99 -9.85
N PRO A 107 0.85 -8.34 -9.89
CA PRO A 107 1.82 -9.09 -10.70
C PRO A 107 1.75 -8.76 -12.20
N TYR A 108 0.56 -8.50 -12.74
CA TYR A 108 0.39 -8.05 -14.12
C TYR A 108 1.15 -6.73 -14.36
N HIS A 109 0.97 -5.75 -13.48
CA HIS A 109 1.66 -4.45 -13.59
C HIS A 109 3.17 -4.58 -13.43
N ALA A 110 3.64 -5.46 -12.54
CA ALA A 110 5.07 -5.74 -12.39
C ALA A 110 5.66 -6.38 -13.65
N LYS A 111 4.99 -7.40 -14.21
CA LYS A 111 5.43 -8.09 -15.43
C LYS A 111 5.44 -7.17 -16.66
N THR A 112 4.42 -6.31 -16.80
CA THR A 112 4.27 -5.43 -17.97
C THR A 112 5.06 -4.13 -17.86
N GLY A 113 5.85 -3.94 -16.79
CA GLY A 113 6.63 -2.73 -16.57
C GLY A 113 5.79 -1.47 -16.29
N THR A 114 4.54 -1.65 -15.90
CA THR A 114 3.63 -0.54 -15.55
C THR A 114 3.57 -0.27 -14.05
N PHE A 115 4.19 -1.12 -13.22
CA PHE A 115 4.38 -0.87 -11.79
C PHE A 115 5.56 0.09 -11.59
N PRO A 116 5.35 1.28 -10.99
CA PRO A 116 6.39 2.30 -10.91
C PRO A 116 7.60 1.88 -10.07
N ALA A 117 8.77 2.42 -10.42
CA ALA A 117 10.00 2.24 -9.65
C ALA A 117 9.88 2.78 -8.22
N LYS A 118 9.13 3.88 -8.05
CA LYS A 118 8.93 4.57 -6.78
C LYS A 118 7.61 5.31 -6.74
N PHE A 119 7.15 5.58 -5.54
CA PHE A 119 5.94 6.34 -5.23
C PHE A 119 6.30 7.52 -4.33
N LEU A 120 5.82 8.71 -4.68
CA LEU A 120 5.99 9.91 -3.86
C LEU A 120 4.81 10.02 -2.89
N VAL A 121 5.11 10.08 -1.60
CA VAL A 121 4.10 10.28 -0.53
C VAL A 121 4.70 11.24 0.50
N ASN A 122 4.03 12.33 0.78
CA ASN A 122 4.45 13.35 1.75
C ASN A 122 5.93 13.79 1.56
N GLY A 123 6.32 14.04 0.30
CA GLY A 123 7.68 14.46 -0.04
C GLY A 123 8.74 13.36 -0.03
N VAL A 124 8.40 12.13 0.37
CA VAL A 124 9.32 11.00 0.46
C VAL A 124 9.03 9.99 -0.65
N TYR A 125 10.09 9.50 -1.31
CA TYR A 125 9.99 8.42 -2.28
C TYR A 125 10.13 7.06 -1.61
N TYR A 126 9.22 6.15 -1.96
CA TYR A 126 9.19 4.77 -1.50
C TYR A 126 9.18 3.81 -2.68
N SER A 127 9.84 2.68 -2.51
CA SER A 127 9.74 1.53 -3.42
C SER A 127 9.30 0.32 -2.59
N PHE A 128 8.64 -0.65 -3.22
CA PHE A 128 8.09 -1.80 -2.51
C PHE A 128 8.88 -3.08 -2.76
N ILE A 129 8.97 -3.91 -1.74
CA ILE A 129 9.05 -5.35 -1.90
C ILE A 129 7.62 -5.84 -2.08
N VAL A 130 7.36 -6.62 -3.14
CA VAL A 130 6.07 -7.28 -3.32
C VAL A 130 6.28 -8.78 -3.35
N ILE A 131 5.52 -9.50 -2.54
CA ILE A 131 5.44 -10.97 -2.56
C ILE A 131 4.05 -11.37 -3.00
N SER A 132 3.99 -12.10 -4.10
CA SER A 132 2.75 -12.62 -4.69
C SER A 132 2.79 -14.16 -4.65
N PRO A 133 2.36 -14.78 -3.53
CA PRO A 133 2.33 -16.24 -3.41
C PRO A 133 1.29 -16.84 -4.34
N GLN A 134 1.56 -18.04 -4.86
CA GLN A 134 0.56 -18.86 -5.49
C GLN A 134 0.02 -19.89 -4.50
N PHE A 135 -1.24 -19.79 -4.19
CA PHE A 135 -1.94 -20.72 -3.34
C PHE A 135 -2.56 -21.85 -4.16
N ARG A 136 -2.47 -23.08 -3.67
CA ARG A 136 -3.10 -24.25 -4.31
C ARG A 136 -4.61 -24.28 -4.09
N VAL A 137 -5.03 -23.83 -2.91
CA VAL A 137 -6.43 -23.68 -2.50
C VAL A 137 -6.58 -22.33 -1.77
N ARG A 138 -7.81 -21.87 -1.55
CA ARG A 138 -8.06 -20.64 -0.78
C ARG A 138 -7.25 -20.66 0.53
N PRO A 139 -6.40 -19.65 0.78
CA PRO A 139 -5.54 -19.65 1.95
C PRO A 139 -6.31 -19.41 3.25
N SER A 140 -5.88 -20.06 4.32
CA SER A 140 -6.22 -19.65 5.68
C SER A 140 -5.44 -18.41 6.10
N ALA A 141 -5.91 -17.72 7.14
CA ALA A 141 -5.23 -16.56 7.72
C ALA A 141 -3.78 -16.90 8.17
N GLY A 142 -3.57 -18.09 8.75
CA GLY A 142 -2.25 -18.56 9.17
C GLY A 142 -1.29 -18.81 8.01
N GLN A 143 -1.80 -19.28 6.88
CA GLN A 143 -0.97 -19.49 5.68
C GLN A 143 -0.53 -18.14 5.05
N ILE A 144 -1.38 -17.13 5.08
CA ILE A 144 -1.00 -15.77 4.67
C ILE A 144 0.04 -15.20 5.65
N GLN A 145 -0.17 -15.42 6.96
CA GLN A 145 0.79 -14.96 7.98
C GLN A 145 2.16 -15.62 7.80
N SER A 146 2.22 -16.89 7.41
CA SER A 146 3.50 -17.56 7.14
C SER A 146 4.24 -16.96 5.94
N VAL A 147 3.52 -16.46 4.92
CA VAL A 147 4.13 -15.71 3.80
C VAL A 147 4.73 -14.38 4.29
N ILE A 148 4.04 -13.67 5.16
CA ILE A 148 4.54 -12.42 5.75
C ILE A 148 5.79 -12.71 6.60
N ASN A 149 5.76 -13.76 7.43
CA ASN A 149 6.91 -14.15 8.24
C ASN A 149 8.10 -14.56 7.37
N TYR A 150 7.85 -15.35 6.31
CA TYR A 150 8.88 -15.67 5.34
C TYR A 150 9.50 -14.39 4.73
N ALA A 151 8.67 -13.45 4.29
CA ALA A 151 9.18 -12.20 3.72
C ALA A 151 10.01 -11.39 4.73
N LYS A 152 9.59 -11.30 5.99
CA LYS A 152 10.36 -10.62 7.06
C LYS A 152 11.72 -11.27 7.33
N ASN A 153 11.81 -12.59 7.21
CA ASN A 153 13.03 -13.33 7.51
C ASN A 153 14.03 -13.39 6.32
N HIS A 154 13.54 -13.20 5.08
CA HIS A 154 14.39 -13.37 3.88
C HIS A 154 14.61 -12.06 3.12
N TYR A 155 13.88 -11.00 3.45
CA TYR A 155 13.98 -9.69 2.77
C TYR A 155 14.14 -8.57 3.80
N ARG A 156 14.75 -7.48 3.38
CA ARG A 156 14.88 -6.25 4.19
C ARG A 156 13.55 -5.48 4.24
N VAL A 157 12.59 -6.07 4.95
CA VAL A 157 11.26 -5.49 5.14
C VAL A 157 11.29 -4.41 6.23
N ASP A 158 10.68 -3.25 5.94
CA ASP A 158 10.27 -2.31 6.97
C ASP A 158 9.04 -2.89 7.68
N ALA A 159 9.24 -3.47 8.86
CA ALA A 159 8.20 -4.13 9.64
C ALA A 159 7.06 -3.17 10.05
N SER A 160 7.30 -1.87 10.01
CA SER A 160 6.27 -0.86 10.27
C SER A 160 5.38 -0.56 9.05
N ARG A 161 5.76 -1.05 7.85
CA ARG A 161 5.06 -0.83 6.58
C ARG A 161 4.76 -2.14 5.87
N ILE A 162 3.98 -3.00 6.49
CA ILE A 162 3.47 -4.24 5.91
C ILE A 162 2.03 -4.02 5.49
N TYR A 163 1.73 -4.33 4.24
CA TYR A 163 0.41 -4.18 3.65
C TYR A 163 -0.06 -5.49 3.05
N VAL A 164 -1.35 -5.79 3.21
CA VAL A 164 -1.97 -6.96 2.60
C VAL A 164 -3.10 -6.49 1.69
N THR A 165 -3.09 -6.96 0.47
CA THR A 165 -4.12 -6.67 -0.53
C THR A 165 -4.39 -7.88 -1.39
N GLY A 166 -5.51 -7.89 -2.08
CA GLY A 166 -5.85 -8.96 -3.00
C GLY A 166 -7.16 -8.69 -3.71
N LEU A 167 -7.42 -9.47 -4.74
CA LEU A 167 -8.62 -9.35 -5.57
C LEU A 167 -9.57 -10.53 -5.37
N SER A 168 -10.88 -10.32 -5.47
CA SER A 168 -11.89 -11.38 -5.47
C SER A 168 -11.74 -12.33 -4.26
N MET A 169 -11.43 -13.61 -4.49
CA MET A 169 -11.06 -14.56 -3.43
C MET A 169 -9.93 -14.01 -2.55
N GLY A 170 -8.89 -13.43 -3.15
CA GLY A 170 -7.76 -12.84 -2.42
C GLY A 170 -8.14 -11.62 -1.61
N GLY A 171 -9.05 -10.80 -2.10
CA GLY A 171 -9.66 -9.71 -1.33
C GLY A 171 -10.43 -10.24 -0.11
N GLY A 172 -11.18 -11.33 -0.31
CA GLY A 172 -11.87 -12.04 0.78
C GLY A 172 -10.89 -12.64 1.79
N SER A 173 -9.79 -13.21 1.32
CA SER A 173 -8.73 -13.75 2.19
C SER A 173 -7.97 -12.64 2.93
N THR A 174 -7.88 -11.45 2.37
CA THR A 174 -7.38 -10.24 3.06
C THR A 174 -8.26 -9.90 4.27
N TRP A 175 -9.59 -9.96 4.13
CA TRP A 175 -10.51 -9.81 5.25
C TRP A 175 -10.31 -10.91 6.30
N ASP A 176 -10.29 -12.19 5.89
CA ASP A 176 -10.12 -13.33 6.81
C ASP A 176 -8.80 -13.21 7.61
N TRP A 177 -7.71 -12.81 6.94
CA TRP A 177 -6.44 -12.57 7.58
C TRP A 177 -6.50 -11.40 8.58
N SER A 178 -7.16 -10.31 8.21
CA SER A 178 -7.22 -9.11 9.05
C SER A 178 -8.01 -9.31 10.34
N VAL A 179 -8.98 -10.22 10.36
CA VAL A 179 -9.71 -10.61 11.59
C VAL A 179 -8.75 -11.15 12.65
N VAL A 180 -7.77 -11.96 12.24
CA VAL A 180 -6.85 -12.64 13.14
C VAL A 180 -5.55 -11.85 13.35
N TYR A 181 -4.95 -11.40 12.28
CA TYR A 181 -3.58 -10.87 12.25
C TYR A 181 -3.49 -9.38 11.83
N GLY A 182 -4.60 -8.68 11.73
CA GLY A 182 -4.63 -7.27 11.28
C GLY A 182 -3.72 -6.32 12.08
N GLN A 183 -3.38 -6.67 13.34
CA GLN A 183 -2.43 -5.92 14.16
C GLN A 183 -1.01 -5.89 13.59
N TYR A 184 -0.67 -6.75 12.65
CA TYR A 184 0.66 -6.80 12.03
C TYR A 184 0.77 -6.01 10.73
N ALA A 185 -0.34 -5.50 10.17
CA ALA A 185 -0.30 -4.63 9.00
C ALA A 185 -0.45 -3.15 9.35
N ALA A 186 0.16 -2.31 8.55
CA ALA A 186 -0.04 -0.86 8.59
C ALA A 186 -1.36 -0.45 7.92
N ALA A 187 -1.76 -1.15 6.86
CA ALA A 187 -3.05 -0.99 6.19
C ALA A 187 -3.38 -2.21 5.33
N ILE A 188 -4.65 -2.33 4.92
CA ILE A 188 -5.10 -3.34 3.95
C ILE A 188 -5.91 -2.71 2.81
N GLY A 189 -5.85 -3.35 1.64
CA GLY A 189 -6.59 -2.95 0.44
C GLY A 189 -7.39 -4.10 -0.17
N PRO A 190 -8.53 -4.53 0.41
CA PRO A 190 -9.37 -5.57 -0.20
C PRO A 190 -10.09 -5.03 -1.44
N VAL A 191 -9.95 -5.72 -2.59
CA VAL A 191 -10.53 -5.32 -3.87
C VAL A 191 -11.58 -6.32 -4.31
N CYS A 192 -12.80 -5.86 -4.63
CA CYS A 192 -14.00 -6.68 -4.98
C CYS A 192 -14.05 -8.00 -4.18
N ALA A 193 -13.96 -7.87 -2.88
CA ALA A 193 -13.57 -8.94 -1.96
C ALA A 193 -14.68 -9.98 -1.77
N GLY A 194 -14.41 -11.22 -2.19
CA GLY A 194 -15.30 -12.37 -2.10
C GLY A 194 -15.43 -12.96 -0.68
N ARG A 195 -15.91 -12.14 0.27
CA ARG A 195 -16.15 -12.54 1.65
C ARG A 195 -17.39 -11.84 2.20
N LYS A 196 -18.47 -12.60 2.39
CA LYS A 196 -19.67 -12.10 3.08
C LYS A 196 -19.30 -11.75 4.53
N PRO A 197 -19.56 -10.53 5.00
CA PRO A 197 -19.30 -10.14 6.38
C PRO A 197 -20.30 -10.80 7.35
N THR A 198 -19.88 -10.85 8.61
CA THR A 198 -20.76 -11.02 9.78
C THR A 198 -20.38 -9.95 10.80
N THR A 199 -21.27 -9.65 11.71
CA THR A 199 -21.01 -8.68 12.77
C THR A 199 -19.81 -9.08 13.64
N THR A 200 -19.62 -10.39 13.86
CA THR A 200 -18.47 -10.95 14.59
C THR A 200 -17.16 -10.73 13.84
N LEU A 201 -17.13 -10.99 12.53
CA LEU A 201 -15.93 -10.77 11.71
C LEU A 201 -15.58 -9.29 11.67
N ALA A 202 -16.55 -8.42 11.47
CA ALA A 202 -16.34 -6.97 11.48
C ALA A 202 -15.80 -6.47 12.83
N ALA A 203 -16.30 -7.02 13.94
CA ALA A 203 -15.78 -6.73 15.28
C ALA A 203 -14.31 -7.17 15.43
N GLY A 204 -13.96 -8.35 14.90
CA GLY A 204 -12.59 -8.84 14.87
C GLY A 204 -11.63 -7.91 14.13
N VAL A 205 -12.04 -7.37 12.98
CA VAL A 205 -11.25 -6.39 12.23
C VAL A 205 -11.18 -5.05 12.97
N ALA A 206 -12.30 -4.54 13.46
CA ALA A 206 -12.37 -3.26 14.20
C ALA A 206 -11.41 -3.26 15.40
N SER A 207 -11.30 -4.40 16.13
CA SER A 207 -10.40 -4.55 17.27
C SER A 207 -8.91 -4.39 16.92
N LYS A 208 -8.52 -4.46 15.65
CA LYS A 208 -7.13 -4.35 15.20
C LYS A 208 -6.68 -2.92 14.93
N ASN A 209 -7.60 -1.95 14.99
CA ASN A 209 -7.29 -0.54 14.70
C ASN A 209 -6.53 -0.39 13.37
N LEU A 210 -7.07 -0.98 12.31
CA LEU A 210 -6.41 -1.17 11.03
C LEU A 210 -6.99 -0.22 9.98
N PRO A 211 -6.18 0.61 9.32
CA PRO A 211 -6.58 1.36 8.14
C PRO A 211 -6.99 0.45 6.98
N ILE A 212 -8.11 0.75 6.34
CA ILE A 212 -8.73 -0.09 5.31
C ILE A 212 -9.18 0.78 4.15
N TRP A 213 -8.79 0.39 2.93
CA TRP A 213 -9.39 0.93 1.72
C TRP A 213 -10.02 -0.19 0.89
N SER A 214 -11.34 -0.31 0.95
CA SER A 214 -12.10 -1.27 0.17
C SER A 214 -12.51 -0.66 -1.17
N LEU A 215 -12.13 -1.31 -2.29
CA LEU A 215 -12.36 -0.83 -3.66
C LEU A 215 -13.29 -1.81 -4.39
N ASN A 216 -14.42 -1.30 -4.87
CA ASN A 216 -15.51 -2.13 -5.37
C ASN A 216 -16.24 -1.47 -6.54
N SER A 217 -17.18 -2.18 -7.16
CA SER A 217 -18.10 -1.64 -8.15
C SER A 217 -19.56 -1.99 -7.80
N SER A 218 -20.47 -1.04 -8.05
CA SER A 218 -21.91 -1.30 -7.94
C SER A 218 -22.42 -2.24 -9.05
N SER A 219 -21.68 -2.41 -10.13
CA SER A 219 -22.04 -3.24 -11.28
C SER A 219 -21.30 -4.60 -11.28
N ASP A 220 -20.68 -4.98 -10.16
CA ASP A 220 -20.07 -6.28 -9.96
C ASP A 220 -21.15 -7.36 -9.86
N GLN A 221 -21.14 -8.31 -10.84
CA GLN A 221 -22.12 -9.40 -10.91
C GLN A 221 -21.68 -10.65 -10.14
N VAL A 222 -20.45 -10.66 -9.59
CA VAL A 222 -19.87 -11.81 -8.88
C VAL A 222 -19.90 -11.62 -7.38
N VAL A 223 -19.50 -10.43 -6.92
CA VAL A 223 -19.47 -10.09 -5.49
C VAL A 223 -20.47 -8.96 -5.22
N PRO A 224 -21.54 -9.23 -4.44
CA PRO A 224 -22.54 -8.23 -4.11
C PRO A 224 -21.90 -7.02 -3.42
N ILE A 225 -22.15 -5.83 -3.95
CA ILE A 225 -21.64 -4.57 -3.38
C ILE A 225 -22.08 -4.36 -1.91
N GLN A 226 -23.20 -4.96 -1.53
CA GLN A 226 -23.70 -4.88 -0.16
C GLN A 226 -22.71 -5.46 0.84
N TRP A 227 -21.93 -6.50 0.47
CA TRP A 227 -20.92 -7.05 1.36
C TRP A 227 -19.84 -6.02 1.72
N ALA A 228 -19.38 -5.24 0.75
CA ALA A 228 -18.41 -4.18 1.02
C ALA A 228 -18.99 -3.07 1.91
N LYS A 229 -20.24 -2.68 1.66
CA LYS A 229 -20.95 -1.68 2.48
C LYS A 229 -21.12 -2.16 3.91
N ASP A 230 -21.52 -3.43 4.10
CA ASP A 230 -21.73 -4.02 5.43
C ASP A 230 -20.39 -4.15 6.19
N TRP A 231 -19.31 -4.61 5.51
CA TRP A 231 -17.98 -4.64 6.12
C TRP A 231 -17.61 -3.28 6.71
N ILE A 232 -17.68 -2.23 5.90
CA ILE A 232 -17.25 -0.89 6.29
C ILE A 232 -18.18 -0.31 7.36
N SER A 233 -19.49 -0.35 7.17
CA SER A 233 -20.44 0.21 8.13
C SER A 233 -20.37 -0.49 9.51
N TRP A 234 -20.20 -1.80 9.54
CA TRP A 234 -20.09 -2.55 10.81
C TRP A 234 -18.76 -2.37 11.51
N ILE A 235 -17.68 -2.13 10.78
CA ILE A 235 -16.38 -1.77 11.36
C ILE A 235 -16.46 -0.35 11.94
N ASP A 236 -16.98 0.61 11.19
CA ASP A 236 -17.07 2.01 11.60
C ASP A 236 -17.98 2.19 12.82
N ALA A 237 -19.11 1.47 12.87
CA ALA A 237 -20.01 1.47 14.02
C ALA A 237 -19.34 1.04 15.34
N ARG A 238 -18.19 0.36 15.29
CA ARG A 238 -17.42 -0.09 16.46
C ARG A 238 -16.21 0.78 16.79
N ASN A 239 -15.83 1.66 15.88
CA ASN A 239 -14.69 2.55 16.03
C ASN A 239 -15.10 3.90 16.65
N THR A 240 -15.63 3.87 17.90
CA THR A 240 -16.14 5.07 18.58
C THR A 240 -15.04 6.02 19.07
N THR A 241 -13.78 5.57 19.14
CA THR A 241 -12.69 6.33 19.78
C THR A 241 -11.75 6.99 18.77
N TYR A 242 -11.79 6.59 17.49
CA TYR A 242 -10.89 7.10 16.44
C TYR A 242 -11.70 7.47 15.19
N ALA A 243 -11.25 8.52 14.48
CA ALA A 243 -11.79 8.84 13.16
C ALA A 243 -11.81 7.59 12.26
N PRO A 244 -12.83 7.40 11.42
CA PRO A 244 -12.97 6.18 10.63
C PRO A 244 -11.70 5.98 9.81
N LYS A 245 -10.99 4.88 10.09
CA LYS A 245 -9.79 4.46 9.33
C LYS A 245 -10.18 3.70 8.08
N THR A 246 -11.46 3.66 7.77
CA THR A 246 -12.01 2.96 6.62
C THR A 246 -12.28 3.94 5.49
N LYS A 247 -11.98 3.49 4.28
CA LYS A 247 -12.33 4.17 3.03
C LYS A 247 -13.01 3.16 2.12
N LEU A 248 -14.18 3.54 1.60
CA LEU A 248 -14.94 2.74 0.66
C LEU A 248 -15.03 3.49 -0.67
N THR A 249 -14.51 2.89 -1.72
CA THR A 249 -14.70 3.38 -3.09
C THR A 249 -15.63 2.43 -3.82
N ILE A 250 -16.69 2.98 -4.42
CA ILE A 250 -17.64 2.24 -5.24
C ILE A 250 -17.68 2.92 -6.61
N TRP A 251 -17.13 2.26 -7.61
CA TRP A 251 -17.28 2.70 -9.01
C TRP A 251 -18.59 2.19 -9.58
N SER A 252 -19.12 2.88 -10.59
CA SER A 252 -20.25 2.41 -11.41
C SER A 252 -19.74 1.85 -12.74
N GLY A 253 -20.50 0.92 -13.34
CA GLY A 253 -20.26 0.42 -14.69
C GLY A 253 -19.08 -0.53 -14.85
N LEU A 254 -18.38 -0.91 -13.79
CA LEU A 254 -17.27 -1.86 -13.87
C LEU A 254 -17.76 -3.28 -13.57
N THR A 255 -17.38 -4.21 -14.42
CA THR A 255 -17.50 -5.66 -14.12
C THR A 255 -16.57 -6.05 -12.98
N HIS A 256 -16.70 -7.27 -12.48
CA HIS A 256 -15.80 -7.83 -11.47
C HIS A 256 -14.33 -7.68 -11.88
N ASN A 257 -13.97 -8.09 -13.11
CA ASN A 257 -12.62 -7.98 -13.64
C ASN A 257 -12.19 -6.51 -13.86
N GLY A 258 -13.10 -5.68 -14.35
CA GLY A 258 -12.85 -4.24 -14.52
C GLY A 258 -12.53 -3.54 -13.20
N THR A 259 -13.11 -4.01 -12.11
CA THR A 259 -12.88 -3.44 -10.77
C THR A 259 -11.44 -3.62 -10.33
N TRP A 260 -10.87 -4.84 -10.36
CA TRP A 260 -9.47 -5.00 -9.98
C TRP A 260 -8.50 -4.44 -11.02
N GLY A 261 -8.85 -4.49 -12.31
CA GLY A 261 -8.05 -3.86 -13.36
C GLY A 261 -7.88 -2.36 -13.10
N LYS A 262 -8.94 -1.69 -12.62
CA LYS A 262 -8.89 -0.28 -12.23
C LYS A 262 -8.20 -0.07 -10.89
N ALA A 263 -8.50 -0.87 -9.88
CA ALA A 263 -7.99 -0.71 -8.51
C ALA A 263 -6.46 -0.85 -8.43
N PHE A 264 -5.88 -1.83 -9.12
CA PHE A 264 -4.44 -2.08 -9.11
C PHE A 264 -3.65 -1.27 -10.14
N ASN A 265 -4.32 -0.52 -11.03
CA ASN A 265 -3.61 0.34 -11.96
C ASN A 265 -2.98 1.53 -11.21
N PRO A 266 -1.64 1.68 -11.23
CA PRO A 266 -0.96 2.76 -10.51
C PRO A 266 -1.34 4.17 -10.99
N LYS A 267 -1.99 4.27 -12.15
CA LYS A 267 -2.50 5.54 -12.71
C LYS A 267 -3.93 5.86 -12.28
N THR A 268 -4.58 4.98 -11.51
CA THR A 268 -5.93 5.24 -10.97
C THR A 268 -5.84 5.98 -9.66
N TYR A 269 -6.32 7.21 -9.66
CA TYR A 269 -6.34 8.07 -8.46
C TYR A 269 -7.77 8.25 -7.96
N VAL A 270 -7.92 8.17 -6.65
CA VAL A 270 -9.15 8.50 -5.91
C VAL A 270 -8.75 9.40 -4.75
N ASP A 271 -9.32 10.60 -4.67
CA ASP A 271 -8.99 11.61 -3.65
C ASP A 271 -7.47 11.92 -3.58
N GLY A 272 -6.83 11.98 -4.76
CA GLY A 272 -5.41 12.35 -4.88
C GLY A 272 -4.41 11.21 -4.73
N TYR A 273 -4.84 10.01 -4.39
CA TYR A 273 -3.94 8.85 -4.19
C TYR A 273 -4.36 7.66 -5.05
N ASN A 274 -3.38 6.91 -5.56
CA ASN A 274 -3.61 5.54 -5.99
C ASN A 274 -3.53 4.60 -4.77
N LEU A 275 -3.90 3.32 -4.93
CA LEU A 275 -3.88 2.35 -3.84
C LEU A 275 -2.53 2.29 -3.12
N TYR A 276 -1.43 2.28 -3.87
CA TYR A 276 -0.06 2.14 -3.34
C TYR A 276 0.36 3.35 -2.50
N GLN A 277 0.08 4.55 -2.99
CA GLN A 277 0.35 5.78 -2.25
C GLN A 277 -0.50 5.87 -0.98
N TRP A 278 -1.79 5.48 -1.07
CA TRP A 278 -2.64 5.46 0.10
C TRP A 278 -2.13 4.46 1.16
N LEU A 279 -1.70 3.27 0.77
CA LEU A 279 -1.10 2.32 1.70
C LEU A 279 0.10 2.95 2.43
N LEU A 280 0.97 3.65 1.70
CA LEU A 280 2.18 4.31 2.25
C LEU A 280 1.89 5.45 3.24
N LEU A 281 0.69 6.03 3.24
CA LEU A 281 0.27 7.00 4.26
C LEU A 281 0.26 6.39 5.67
N HIS A 282 0.17 5.05 5.75
CA HIS A 282 0.01 4.33 7.00
C HIS A 282 1.29 3.61 7.41
N LYS A 283 1.62 3.73 8.71
CA LYS A 283 2.77 3.09 9.35
C LYS A 283 2.30 2.44 10.65
N ARG A 284 2.79 1.24 10.97
CA ARG A 284 2.51 0.53 12.24
C ARG A 284 3.77 0.33 13.05
N GLY A 285 3.66 0.25 14.35
CA GLY A 285 4.78 -0.12 15.21
C GLY A 285 5.54 0.98 15.89
N THR A 286 4.98 2.20 15.95
CA THR A 286 5.04 2.92 17.21
C THR A 286 3.79 2.48 17.96
N THR A 287 3.90 1.89 19.15
CA THR A 287 2.78 1.77 20.06
C THR A 287 2.02 3.07 19.97
N SER A 288 0.80 3.02 19.44
CA SER A 288 -0.13 4.12 19.58
C SER A 288 -0.58 4.12 21.05
N THR A 289 0.30 4.51 21.93
CA THR A 289 -0.10 5.49 22.92
C THR A 289 -0.67 6.60 22.07
N ALA A 290 -1.94 6.97 22.30
CA ALA A 290 -2.47 8.24 21.83
C ALA A 290 -1.31 9.23 21.84
N PRO A 291 -1.05 9.99 20.74
CA PRO A 291 0.09 10.86 20.74
C PRO A 291 0.03 11.63 22.06
N SER A 292 0.95 11.33 22.96
CA SER A 292 1.27 12.17 24.07
C SER A 292 1.46 13.51 23.39
N THR A 293 0.87 14.54 23.93
CA THR A 293 1.01 15.94 23.58
C THR A 293 2.48 16.33 23.50
N SER A 294 3.16 15.82 22.47
CA SER A 294 4.45 16.27 22.00
C SER A 294 4.12 17.26 20.88
N THR A 295 4.56 18.46 21.05
CA THR A 295 4.51 19.63 20.19
C THR A 295 4.76 19.30 18.74
N THR A 296 3.78 18.72 18.08
CA THR A 296 3.76 18.48 16.66
C THR A 296 3.24 19.75 16.01
N GLY A 297 3.94 20.22 15.00
CA GLY A 297 3.55 21.40 14.24
C GLY A 297 2.09 21.31 13.78
N ALA A 298 1.46 22.45 13.57
CA ALA A 298 0.21 22.52 12.82
C ALA A 298 0.44 21.99 11.40
N PRO A 299 -0.59 21.55 10.70
CA PRO A 299 -0.48 21.25 9.28
C PRO A 299 0.01 22.48 8.53
N ILE A 300 0.64 22.27 7.38
CA ILE A 300 1.10 23.32 6.49
C ILE A 300 0.24 23.28 5.25
N ALA A 301 -0.64 24.26 5.09
CA ALA A 301 -1.49 24.40 3.93
C ALA A 301 -0.68 24.80 2.70
N ASN A 302 -1.07 24.32 1.52
CA ASN A 302 -0.51 24.73 0.23
C ASN A 302 -1.65 24.72 -0.80
N ALA A 303 -2.10 25.90 -1.21
CA ALA A 303 -3.19 26.08 -2.18
C ALA A 303 -2.72 25.99 -3.65
N GLY A 304 -1.42 25.84 -3.85
CA GLY A 304 -0.78 25.84 -5.16
C GLY A 304 -0.41 27.25 -5.65
N LYS A 305 0.07 27.33 -6.90
CA LYS A 305 0.50 28.59 -7.50
C LYS A 305 -0.67 29.39 -8.05
N ASP A 306 -0.55 30.71 -8.01
CA ASP A 306 -1.46 31.63 -8.69
C ASP A 306 -1.54 31.33 -10.19
N GLN A 307 -2.70 31.57 -10.80
CA GLN A 307 -2.98 31.26 -12.19
C GLN A 307 -3.54 32.48 -12.91
N SER A 308 -3.08 32.74 -14.12
CA SER A 308 -3.65 33.75 -15.03
C SER A 308 -4.24 33.04 -16.24
N ILE A 309 -5.54 33.22 -16.49
CA ILE A 309 -6.30 32.43 -17.47
C ILE A 309 -7.16 33.37 -18.29
N PRO A 310 -6.96 33.43 -19.63
CA PRO A 310 -7.88 34.13 -20.51
C PRO A 310 -9.27 33.51 -20.49
N ILE A 311 -10.30 34.36 -20.32
CA ILE A 311 -11.68 33.87 -20.25
C ILE A 311 -12.11 33.25 -21.58
N SER A 312 -11.51 33.68 -22.68
CA SER A 312 -11.75 33.15 -24.04
C SER A 312 -11.40 31.66 -24.20
N TRP A 313 -10.56 31.11 -23.32
CA TRP A 313 -10.16 29.70 -23.36
C TRP A 313 -11.26 28.75 -22.83
N ASN A 314 -12.32 29.29 -22.25
CA ASN A 314 -13.34 28.47 -21.57
C ASN A 314 -12.77 27.40 -20.61
N TYR A 315 -11.65 27.74 -19.98
CA TYR A 315 -10.88 26.85 -19.11
C TYR A 315 -11.29 27.05 -17.65
N MET A 316 -11.48 25.94 -16.96
CA MET A 316 -11.82 25.93 -15.53
C MET A 316 -10.56 25.69 -14.72
N PRO A 317 -10.06 26.67 -13.96
CA PRO A 317 -8.84 26.51 -13.17
C PRO A 317 -8.97 25.34 -12.19
N THR A 318 -7.90 24.60 -12.09
CA THR A 318 -7.76 23.54 -11.10
C THR A 318 -7.02 24.08 -9.88
N LEU A 319 -7.69 24.08 -8.75
CA LEU A 319 -7.12 24.37 -7.44
C LEU A 319 -6.55 23.07 -6.88
N ASN A 320 -5.31 23.09 -6.36
CA ASN A 320 -4.62 21.87 -5.97
C ASN A 320 -3.87 22.06 -4.65
N ALA A 321 -4.45 21.53 -3.58
CA ALA A 321 -3.86 21.55 -2.24
C ALA A 321 -3.17 20.21 -1.85
N THR A 322 -2.89 19.32 -2.79
CA THR A 322 -2.29 18.01 -2.47
C THR A 322 -0.83 18.09 -2.03
N LEU A 323 -0.21 19.27 -2.10
CA LEU A 323 1.12 19.55 -1.55
C LEU A 323 1.09 20.03 -0.10
N SER A 324 -0.09 20.18 0.50
CA SER A 324 -0.21 20.45 1.94
C SER A 324 0.37 19.28 2.72
N THR A 325 1.08 19.57 3.81
CA THR A 325 1.78 18.58 4.64
C THR A 325 1.38 18.72 6.09
N ASP A 326 1.58 17.66 6.85
CA ASP A 326 1.52 17.70 8.30
C ASP A 326 2.78 17.00 8.86
N PRO A 327 3.74 17.74 9.41
CA PRO A 327 4.97 17.18 9.94
C PRO A 327 4.77 16.20 11.10
N GLY A 328 3.65 16.30 11.80
CA GLY A 328 3.35 15.48 12.97
C GLY A 328 2.31 14.40 12.74
N GLY A 329 1.75 14.30 11.53
CA GLY A 329 0.66 13.38 11.27
C GLY A 329 0.28 13.30 9.79
N TRP A 330 -0.99 13.57 9.49
CA TRP A 330 -1.52 13.54 8.12
C TRP A 330 -2.71 14.49 7.98
N ILE A 331 -2.88 15.04 6.77
CA ILE A 331 -4.03 15.89 6.45
C ILE A 331 -5.30 15.04 6.42
N LYS A 332 -6.20 15.33 7.33
CA LYS A 332 -7.49 14.64 7.49
C LYS A 332 -8.52 15.12 6.48
N SER A 333 -8.57 16.42 6.23
CA SER A 333 -9.56 17.01 5.34
C SER A 333 -9.08 18.31 4.71
N PHE A 334 -9.72 18.64 3.59
CA PHE A 334 -9.58 19.90 2.87
C PHE A 334 -10.94 20.59 2.84
N LYS A 335 -10.95 21.92 2.81
CA LYS A 335 -12.14 22.73 2.56
C LYS A 335 -11.74 23.96 1.75
N TRP A 336 -12.28 24.07 0.55
CA TRP A 336 -12.10 25.25 -0.30
C TRP A 336 -13.22 26.26 -0.07
N THR A 337 -12.87 27.52 0.03
CA THR A 337 -13.78 28.67 0.15
C THR A 337 -13.30 29.80 -0.73
N LYS A 338 -14.20 30.69 -1.11
CA LYS A 338 -13.83 31.95 -1.76
C LYS A 338 -13.61 33.02 -0.71
N VAL A 339 -12.49 33.70 -0.76
CA VAL A 339 -12.16 34.85 0.10
C VAL A 339 -12.64 36.14 -0.54
N SER A 340 -12.33 36.33 -1.83
CA SER A 340 -12.70 37.55 -2.55
C SER A 340 -12.93 37.29 -4.04
N GLY A 341 -13.44 38.29 -4.75
CA GLY A 341 -13.70 38.26 -6.19
C GLY A 341 -15.20 38.22 -6.53
N PRO A 342 -15.53 38.19 -7.84
CA PRO A 342 -16.90 38.16 -8.31
C PRO A 342 -17.76 37.07 -7.67
N THR A 343 -19.07 37.29 -7.64
CA THR A 343 -20.02 36.37 -6.99
C THR A 343 -20.23 35.07 -7.77
N SER A 344 -19.99 35.08 -9.08
CA SER A 344 -20.17 33.92 -9.93
C SER A 344 -19.00 32.91 -9.74
N TYR A 345 -19.25 31.80 -9.10
CA TYR A 345 -18.35 30.65 -8.95
C TYR A 345 -19.04 29.45 -8.32
N TRP A 346 -18.51 28.26 -8.55
CA TRP A 346 -18.81 27.05 -7.77
C TRP A 346 -17.65 26.05 -7.87
N PHE A 347 -17.51 25.19 -6.87
CA PHE A 347 -16.47 24.14 -6.86
C PHE A 347 -17.05 22.79 -7.24
N SER A 348 -16.33 22.03 -8.09
CA SER A 348 -16.72 20.65 -8.41
C SER A 348 -16.66 19.71 -7.20
N ALA A 349 -15.71 19.94 -6.29
CA ALA A 349 -15.49 19.12 -5.10
C ALA A 349 -14.86 19.98 -3.98
N PRO A 350 -15.64 20.77 -3.22
CA PRO A 350 -15.10 21.74 -2.26
C PRO A 350 -14.35 21.12 -1.08
N TYR A 351 -14.48 19.81 -0.87
CA TYR A 351 -13.82 19.09 0.23
C TYR A 351 -12.71 18.14 -0.23
N ALA A 352 -12.32 18.20 -1.50
CA ALA A 352 -11.20 17.40 -2.03
C ALA A 352 -9.89 18.20 -2.03
N GLY A 353 -8.77 17.51 -1.92
CA GLY A 353 -7.44 18.14 -2.06
C GLY A 353 -7.22 18.80 -3.43
N LYS A 354 -8.00 18.38 -4.43
CA LYS A 354 -7.98 18.94 -5.79
C LYS A 354 -9.42 19.18 -6.27
N THR A 355 -9.70 20.42 -6.72
CA THR A 355 -11.05 20.79 -7.22
C THR A 355 -10.93 21.71 -8.43
N LYS A 356 -12.00 21.86 -9.18
CA LYS A 356 -12.14 22.91 -10.20
C LYS A 356 -12.98 24.04 -9.67
N ALA A 357 -12.55 25.27 -9.97
CA ALA A 357 -13.39 26.46 -9.81
C ALA A 357 -14.07 26.74 -11.14
N ASN A 358 -15.41 26.73 -11.13
CA ASN A 358 -16.25 26.82 -12.31
C ASN A 358 -17.08 28.10 -12.28
N GLY A 359 -17.64 28.49 -13.44
CA GLY A 359 -18.54 29.65 -13.56
C GLY A 359 -17.86 30.99 -13.31
N LEU A 360 -16.52 31.06 -13.48
CA LEU A 360 -15.77 32.29 -13.26
C LEU A 360 -16.00 33.26 -14.42
N VAL A 361 -16.16 34.54 -14.08
CA VAL A 361 -16.20 35.66 -15.02
C VAL A 361 -14.89 36.48 -14.94
N ALA A 362 -14.68 37.40 -15.84
CA ALA A 362 -13.48 38.26 -15.80
C ALA A 362 -13.34 38.96 -14.43
N GLY A 363 -12.15 38.90 -13.85
CA GLY A 363 -11.85 39.47 -12.54
C GLY A 363 -10.83 38.65 -11.77
N THR A 364 -10.47 39.13 -10.60
CA THR A 364 -9.52 38.47 -9.70
C THR A 364 -10.28 37.75 -8.60
N TYR A 365 -10.02 36.47 -8.44
CA TYR A 365 -10.55 35.62 -7.38
C TYR A 365 -9.46 35.21 -6.41
N VAL A 366 -9.74 35.21 -5.13
CA VAL A 366 -8.91 34.58 -4.12
C VAL A 366 -9.68 33.43 -3.52
N PHE A 367 -9.12 32.23 -3.64
CA PHE A 367 -9.64 31.01 -3.04
C PHE A 367 -8.74 30.53 -1.93
N ARG A 368 -9.32 30.14 -0.80
CA ARG A 368 -8.63 29.62 0.37
C ARG A 368 -8.86 28.15 0.50
N VAL A 369 -7.79 27.37 0.72
CA VAL A 369 -7.90 26.04 1.29
C VAL A 369 -7.70 26.12 2.80
N THR A 370 -8.59 25.46 3.54
CA THR A 370 -8.36 25.11 4.94
C THR A 370 -8.03 23.63 4.98
N VAL A 371 -6.88 23.28 5.50
CA VAL A 371 -6.49 21.89 5.79
C VAL A 371 -6.68 21.61 7.27
N THR A 372 -7.16 20.41 7.58
CA THR A 372 -7.29 19.94 8.96
C THR A 372 -6.48 18.68 9.12
N ASP A 373 -5.63 18.59 10.13
CA ASP A 373 -4.85 17.41 10.44
C ASP A 373 -5.67 16.36 11.19
N ASN A 374 -5.04 15.23 11.46
CA ASN A 374 -5.64 14.14 12.23
C ASN A 374 -5.83 14.47 13.72
N SER A 375 -5.20 15.52 14.23
CA SER A 375 -5.36 16.02 15.61
C SER A 375 -6.43 17.12 15.73
N GLY A 376 -6.97 17.58 14.59
CA GLY A 376 -7.98 18.65 14.54
C GLY A 376 -7.40 20.05 14.44
N LYS A 377 -6.08 20.22 14.34
CA LYS A 377 -5.44 21.50 14.05
C LYS A 377 -5.67 21.88 12.58
N THR A 378 -5.70 23.16 12.31
CA THR A 378 -5.93 23.69 10.97
C THR A 378 -4.86 24.66 10.55
N ASP A 379 -4.65 24.73 9.24
CA ASP A 379 -3.91 25.80 8.59
C ASP A 379 -4.59 26.20 7.30
N THR A 380 -4.29 27.36 6.77
CA THR A 380 -4.92 27.91 5.56
C THR A 380 -3.87 28.49 4.63
N ASP A 381 -4.11 28.35 3.33
CA ASP A 381 -3.34 29.01 2.29
C ASP A 381 -4.26 29.48 1.17
N ASP A 382 -3.86 30.55 0.50
CA ASP A 382 -4.66 31.23 -0.52
C ASP A 382 -4.00 31.06 -1.90
N VAL A 383 -4.84 30.95 -2.92
CA VAL A 383 -4.41 30.98 -4.32
C VAL A 383 -5.21 32.02 -5.07
N THR A 384 -4.54 32.82 -5.88
CA THR A 384 -5.15 33.86 -6.71
C THR A 384 -5.36 33.35 -8.14
N ILE A 385 -6.56 33.54 -8.66
CA ILE A 385 -6.92 33.25 -10.05
C ILE A 385 -7.28 34.57 -10.75
N TYR A 386 -6.47 34.94 -11.73
CA TYR A 386 -6.72 36.10 -12.58
C TYR A 386 -7.42 35.64 -13.86
N MET A 387 -8.73 35.89 -13.94
CA MET A 387 -9.52 35.66 -15.15
C MET A 387 -9.43 36.92 -16.04
N THR A 388 -8.54 36.86 -17.04
CA THR A 388 -8.28 38.01 -17.92
C THR A 388 -9.22 38.01 -19.12
N LYS A 389 -9.54 39.22 -19.65
CA LYS A 389 -10.33 39.39 -20.88
C LYS A 389 -9.53 38.98 -22.12
#